data_fded510bc94035cc6c2959cce195adb4
#
_entry.id   fded510bc94035cc6c2959cce195adb4
#
_cell.length_a   1.000
_cell.length_b   1.000
_cell.length_c   1.000
_cell.angle_alpha   90.00
_cell.angle_beta   90.00
_cell.angle_gamma   90.00
#
_symmetry.space_group_name_H-M   'P 1'
#
loop_
_entity.id
_entity.type
_entity.pdbx_description
1 polymer ?
#
loop_
_entity_poly.entity_id
_entity_poly.type
_entity_poly.pdbx_seq_one_letter_code
_entity_poly.pdbx_strand_id
1 'polypeptide(L)'
;CSQTYIKEEYKEFVCNHDDNILERYLADSEISPADYWNTIIALVAKAKVYPVLHGSAMFNIGINELLDAISSFILPPESVSNRLSAYLYKIEHDPKGHKRSFLKIIDGSLRLRDVVRINDSEKFIKIKNLKTIYQGREINVDEVGANDIAIVEDMEDFRIGDYLGTKPCLIQGLSHQHPALKSSVRPDRSEERSKVISALNTLWIED
;
A
#
# COMPACT_ATOMS: atom_id res chain seq x y z
N CYS A 1 12.49 -21.59 -6.91
CA CYS A 1 13.10 -22.53 -5.95
C CYS A 1 12.22 -23.74 -5.83
N SER A 2 12.71 -24.94 -6.14
CA SER A 2 11.92 -26.16 -5.92
C SER A 2 11.83 -26.39 -4.41
N GLN A 3 10.65 -26.31 -3.85
CA GLN A 3 10.30 -26.58 -2.43
C GLN A 3 10.58 -28.03 -1.99
N THR A 4 11.22 -28.82 -2.84
CA THR A 4 11.36 -30.28 -2.68
C THR A 4 12.59 -30.70 -1.87
N TYR A 5 13.58 -29.81 -1.70
CA TYR A 5 14.82 -30.14 -0.97
C TYR A 5 15.36 -28.91 -0.24
N ILE A 6 15.58 -29.06 1.06
CA ILE A 6 16.24 -28.07 1.91
C ILE A 6 17.58 -28.66 2.35
N LYS A 7 18.68 -27.91 2.13
CA LYS A 7 20.00 -28.30 2.61
C LYS A 7 20.04 -28.39 4.14
N GLU A 8 20.85 -29.30 4.69
CA GLU A 8 20.97 -29.52 6.13
C GLU A 8 21.33 -28.24 6.90
N GLU A 9 22.21 -27.41 6.33
CA GLU A 9 22.60 -26.11 6.90
C GLU A 9 21.39 -25.17 7.14
N TYR A 10 20.37 -25.21 6.28
CA TYR A 10 19.15 -24.41 6.46
C TYR A 10 18.21 -25.01 7.51
N LYS A 11 18.20 -26.34 7.68
CA LYS A 11 17.42 -27.00 8.72
C LYS A 11 17.95 -26.62 10.10
N GLU A 12 19.28 -26.75 10.32
CA GLU A 12 19.92 -26.33 11.57
C GLU A 12 19.69 -24.84 11.83
N PHE A 13 19.80 -24.00 10.80
CA PHE A 13 19.53 -22.57 10.92
C PHE A 13 18.10 -22.28 11.40
N VAL A 14 17.09 -22.95 10.83
CA VAL A 14 15.68 -22.77 11.22
C VAL A 14 15.44 -23.26 12.63
N CYS A 15 16.00 -24.42 13.01
CA CYS A 15 15.92 -24.95 14.37
C CYS A 15 16.45 -23.96 15.42
N ASN A 16 17.52 -23.23 15.10
CA ASN A 16 18.11 -22.23 16.00
C ASN A 16 17.26 -20.96 16.15
N HIS A 17 16.25 -20.74 15.30
CA HIS A 17 15.42 -19.52 15.28
C HIS A 17 13.94 -19.75 15.58
N ASP A 18 13.52 -21.02 15.69
CA ASP A 18 12.13 -21.39 15.99
C ASP A 18 12.08 -22.59 16.92
N ASP A 19 11.63 -22.34 18.16
CA ASP A 19 11.60 -23.35 19.23
C ASP A 19 10.67 -24.53 18.90
N ASN A 20 9.60 -24.30 18.17
CA ASN A 20 8.63 -25.34 17.79
C ASN A 20 9.25 -26.32 16.78
N ILE A 21 9.97 -25.81 15.80
CA ILE A 21 10.72 -26.65 14.85
C ILE A 21 11.85 -27.38 15.56
N LEU A 22 12.55 -26.73 16.51
CA LEU A 22 13.60 -27.34 17.30
C LEU A 22 13.08 -28.52 18.13
N GLU A 23 11.96 -28.34 18.85
CA GLU A 23 11.34 -29.40 19.62
C GLU A 23 10.96 -30.63 18.77
N ARG A 24 10.36 -30.36 17.58
CA ARG A 24 10.02 -31.43 16.62
C ARG A 24 11.25 -32.13 16.06
N TYR A 25 12.32 -31.38 15.79
CA TYR A 25 13.61 -31.93 15.32
C TYR A 25 14.26 -32.82 16.37
N LEU A 26 14.29 -32.38 17.62
CA LEU A 26 14.85 -33.16 18.74
C LEU A 26 14.01 -34.40 19.11
N ALA A 27 12.70 -34.35 18.84
CA ALA A 27 11.79 -35.47 19.05
C ALA A 27 11.81 -36.50 17.90
N ASP A 28 12.74 -36.39 16.95
CA ASP A 28 12.84 -37.23 15.75
C ASP A 28 11.52 -37.28 14.94
N SER A 29 10.71 -36.23 15.05
CA SER A 29 9.46 -36.11 14.30
C SER A 29 9.74 -35.75 12.85
N GLU A 30 8.99 -36.35 11.92
CA GLU A 30 9.13 -36.04 10.52
C GLU A 30 8.71 -34.56 10.24
N ILE A 31 9.64 -33.73 9.80
CA ILE A 31 9.41 -32.35 9.43
C ILE A 31 9.51 -32.24 7.92
N SER A 32 8.42 -31.83 7.28
CA SER A 32 8.39 -31.69 5.83
C SER A 32 9.26 -30.51 5.35
N PRO A 33 9.82 -30.54 4.13
CA PRO A 33 10.49 -29.40 3.54
C PRO A 33 9.62 -28.13 3.50
N ALA A 34 8.29 -28.31 3.37
CA ALA A 34 7.35 -27.20 3.38
C ALA A 34 7.25 -26.53 4.75
N ASP A 35 7.33 -27.28 5.86
CA ASP A 35 7.32 -26.71 7.21
C ASP A 35 8.53 -25.80 7.44
N TYR A 36 9.72 -26.25 7.05
CA TYR A 36 10.94 -25.42 7.12
C TYR A 36 10.80 -24.16 6.28
N TRP A 37 10.28 -24.28 5.05
CA TRP A 37 10.11 -23.16 4.15
C TRP A 37 9.10 -22.13 4.69
N ASN A 38 7.96 -22.59 5.21
CA ASN A 38 6.97 -21.72 5.82
C ASN A 38 7.53 -20.98 7.05
N THR A 39 8.38 -21.67 7.84
CA THR A 39 9.05 -21.03 8.97
C THR A 39 10.04 -19.97 8.52
N ILE A 40 10.81 -20.20 7.45
CA ILE A 40 11.70 -19.19 6.86
C ILE A 40 10.87 -17.97 6.41
N ILE A 41 9.76 -18.15 5.70
CA ILE A 41 8.86 -17.06 5.29
C ILE A 41 8.38 -16.28 6.51
N ALA A 42 7.95 -16.95 7.56
CA ALA A 42 7.50 -16.30 8.80
C ALA A 42 8.62 -15.53 9.52
N LEU A 43 9.85 -16.03 9.50
CA LEU A 43 11.01 -15.35 10.06
C LEU A 43 11.39 -14.10 9.24
N VAL A 44 11.31 -14.18 7.92
CA VAL A 44 11.51 -13.03 7.02
C VAL A 44 10.43 -11.97 7.24
N ALA A 45 9.16 -12.37 7.32
CA ALA A 45 8.04 -11.46 7.59
C ALA A 45 8.19 -10.71 8.93
N LYS A 46 8.81 -11.35 9.94
CA LYS A 46 9.12 -10.75 11.26
C LYS A 46 10.45 -9.98 11.28
N ALA A 47 11.11 -9.81 10.13
CA ALA A 47 12.44 -9.20 10.00
C ALA A 47 13.53 -9.82 10.90
N LYS A 48 13.41 -11.09 11.23
CA LYS A 48 14.43 -11.86 11.98
C LYS A 48 15.50 -12.45 11.05
N VAL A 49 15.16 -12.65 9.79
CA VAL A 49 16.01 -13.21 8.75
C VAL A 49 15.88 -12.38 7.49
N TYR A 50 16.98 -12.21 6.76
CA TYR A 50 17.03 -11.44 5.53
C TYR A 50 17.53 -12.33 4.40
N PRO A 51 16.73 -12.60 3.34
CA PRO A 51 17.21 -13.36 2.19
C PRO A 51 18.23 -12.53 1.39
N VAL A 52 19.32 -13.16 1.02
CA VAL A 52 20.37 -12.55 0.19
C VAL A 52 20.40 -13.26 -1.16
N LEU A 53 20.25 -12.50 -2.22
CA LEU A 53 20.24 -12.99 -3.60
C LEU A 53 21.42 -12.40 -4.37
N HIS A 54 22.00 -13.22 -5.23
CA HIS A 54 23.10 -12.80 -6.12
C HIS A 54 22.61 -12.74 -7.56
N GLY A 55 22.95 -11.69 -8.27
CA GLY A 55 22.52 -11.55 -9.65
C GLY A 55 23.20 -10.41 -10.40
N SER A 56 22.91 -10.34 -11.68
CA SER A 56 23.35 -9.25 -12.57
C SER A 56 22.19 -8.89 -13.50
N ALA A 57 21.64 -7.70 -13.32
CA ALA A 57 20.56 -7.19 -14.16
C ALA A 57 21.01 -7.05 -15.62
N MET A 58 22.27 -6.62 -15.85
CA MET A 58 22.85 -6.45 -17.18
C MET A 58 22.91 -7.78 -17.96
N PHE A 59 23.23 -8.89 -17.28
CA PHE A 59 23.35 -10.21 -17.89
C PHE A 59 22.10 -11.08 -17.68
N ASN A 60 21.03 -10.53 -17.13
CA ASN A 60 19.78 -11.25 -16.82
C ASN A 60 20.00 -12.50 -15.94
N ILE A 61 20.99 -12.45 -15.04
CA ILE A 61 21.32 -13.55 -14.11
C ILE A 61 20.63 -13.27 -12.77
N GLY A 62 19.94 -14.28 -12.19
CA GLY A 62 19.29 -14.19 -10.88
C GLY A 62 17.96 -13.43 -10.87
N ILE A 63 17.44 -13.01 -12.03
CA ILE A 63 16.19 -12.24 -12.11
C ILE A 63 14.97 -13.12 -11.76
N ASN A 64 14.93 -14.36 -12.24
CA ASN A 64 13.84 -15.28 -11.90
C ASN A 64 13.85 -15.62 -10.42
N GLU A 65 15.03 -15.86 -9.83
CA GLU A 65 15.19 -16.12 -8.40
C GLU A 65 14.76 -14.91 -7.55
N LEU A 66 15.00 -13.69 -8.03
CA LEU A 66 14.51 -12.46 -7.39
C LEU A 66 12.99 -12.36 -7.45
N LEU A 67 12.38 -12.63 -8.60
CA LEU A 67 10.91 -12.61 -8.75
C LEU A 67 10.25 -13.68 -7.89
N ASP A 68 10.82 -14.88 -7.85
CA ASP A 68 10.35 -15.97 -6.99
C ASP A 68 10.46 -15.59 -5.51
N ALA A 69 11.56 -14.96 -5.11
CA ALA A 69 11.77 -14.49 -3.75
C ALA A 69 10.76 -13.39 -3.36
N ILE A 70 10.51 -12.42 -4.24
CA ILE A 70 9.50 -11.37 -4.02
C ILE A 70 8.12 -12.00 -3.82
N SER A 71 7.71 -12.91 -4.70
CA SER A 71 6.41 -13.58 -4.59
C SER A 71 6.27 -14.49 -3.36
N SER A 72 7.38 -15.04 -2.86
CA SER A 72 7.38 -15.96 -1.72
C SER A 72 7.48 -15.24 -0.36
N PHE A 73 8.28 -14.18 -0.26
CA PHE A 73 8.58 -13.50 1.00
C PHE A 73 7.77 -12.22 1.23
N ILE A 74 7.33 -11.53 0.17
CA ILE A 74 6.54 -10.32 0.30
C ILE A 74 5.07 -10.68 0.13
N LEU A 75 4.47 -11.14 1.23
CA LEU A 75 3.05 -11.45 1.26
C LEU A 75 2.25 -10.15 1.39
N PRO A 76 1.09 -10.04 0.71
CA PRO A 76 0.19 -8.93 0.94
C PRO A 76 -0.28 -8.93 2.39
N PRO A 77 -0.48 -7.77 3.03
CA PRO A 77 -1.03 -7.72 4.38
C PRO A 77 -2.41 -8.36 4.40
N GLU A 78 -2.65 -9.20 5.41
CA GLU A 78 -3.96 -9.82 5.58
C GLU A 78 -5.00 -8.77 5.97
N SER A 79 -6.20 -8.87 5.38
CA SER A 79 -7.35 -8.08 5.79
C SER A 79 -7.77 -8.53 7.20
N VAL A 80 -7.72 -7.63 8.16
CA VAL A 80 -7.97 -7.93 9.57
C VAL A 80 -9.46 -7.85 9.89
N SER A 81 -10.23 -7.07 9.15
CA SER A 81 -11.66 -6.90 9.35
C SER A 81 -12.40 -6.66 8.02
N ASN A 82 -13.70 -6.99 8.00
CA ASN A 82 -14.55 -6.67 6.85
C ASN A 82 -15.07 -5.21 6.87
N ARG A 83 -14.54 -4.36 7.76
CA ARG A 83 -14.95 -2.96 7.85
C ARG A 83 -14.06 -2.12 6.96
N LEU A 84 -14.69 -1.24 6.17
CA LEU A 84 -13.95 -0.31 5.32
C LEU A 84 -12.97 0.53 6.14
N SER A 85 -11.72 0.50 5.71
CA SER A 85 -10.65 1.39 6.14
C SER A 85 -9.88 1.82 4.89
N ALA A 86 -10.02 3.07 4.50
CA ALA A 86 -9.39 3.60 3.30
C ALA A 86 -8.75 4.95 3.58
N TYR A 87 -7.56 5.19 3.04
CA TYR A 87 -6.77 6.40 3.26
C TYR A 87 -6.57 7.18 1.97
N LEU A 88 -6.85 8.48 2.03
CA LEU A 88 -6.59 9.39 0.91
C LEU A 88 -5.14 9.84 0.93
N TYR A 89 -4.37 9.37 -0.04
CA TYR A 89 -2.94 9.66 -0.13
C TYR A 89 -2.57 10.63 -1.27
N LYS A 90 -3.48 10.85 -2.23
CA LYS A 90 -3.22 11.72 -3.37
C LYS A 90 -4.49 12.34 -3.90
N ILE A 91 -4.39 13.60 -4.32
CA ILE A 91 -5.42 14.34 -5.07
C ILE A 91 -4.81 14.84 -6.36
N GLU A 92 -5.54 14.76 -7.44
CA GLU A 92 -5.22 15.36 -8.73
C GLU A 92 -6.44 16.07 -9.29
N HIS A 93 -6.22 17.07 -10.14
CA HIS A 93 -7.29 17.65 -10.95
C HIS A 93 -7.07 17.24 -12.41
N ASP A 94 -8.14 16.83 -13.08
CA ASP A 94 -8.09 16.55 -14.50
C ASP A 94 -7.98 17.87 -15.31
N PRO A 95 -7.69 17.82 -16.63
CA PRO A 95 -7.62 19.03 -17.47
C PRO A 95 -8.91 19.83 -17.51
N LYS A 96 -10.04 19.27 -17.08
CA LYS A 96 -11.34 19.94 -16.97
C LYS A 96 -11.60 20.53 -15.60
N GLY A 97 -10.68 20.31 -14.64
CA GLY A 97 -10.77 20.79 -13.27
C GLY A 97 -11.55 19.90 -12.31
N HIS A 98 -11.94 18.66 -12.70
CA HIS A 98 -12.59 17.75 -11.78
C HIS A 98 -11.56 17.14 -10.82
N LYS A 99 -11.89 17.17 -9.54
CA LYS A 99 -11.07 16.64 -8.47
C LYS A 99 -11.12 15.11 -8.45
N ARG A 100 -9.96 14.49 -8.49
CA ARG A 100 -9.76 13.04 -8.45
C ARG A 100 -9.03 12.67 -7.17
N SER A 101 -9.65 11.86 -6.35
CA SER A 101 -9.14 11.44 -5.04
C SER A 101 -8.70 9.99 -5.10
N PHE A 102 -7.43 9.73 -4.78
CA PHE A 102 -6.81 8.40 -4.80
C PHE A 102 -6.77 7.85 -3.37
N LEU A 103 -7.49 6.78 -3.16
CA LEU A 103 -7.65 6.11 -1.88
C LEU A 103 -6.93 4.76 -1.90
N LYS A 104 -6.08 4.52 -0.92
CA LYS A 104 -5.59 3.16 -0.63
C LYS A 104 -6.60 2.47 0.27
N ILE A 105 -7.18 1.38 -0.19
CA ILE A 105 -8.02 0.52 0.65
C ILE A 105 -7.09 -0.33 1.52
N ILE A 106 -7.14 -0.12 2.82
CA ILE A 106 -6.33 -0.85 3.79
C ILE A 106 -7.06 -2.13 4.22
N ASP A 107 -8.37 -2.03 4.46
CA ASP A 107 -9.19 -3.13 4.93
C ASP A 107 -10.62 -3.00 4.40
N GLY A 108 -11.36 -4.13 4.33
CA GLY A 108 -12.70 -4.18 3.79
C GLY A 108 -12.77 -3.89 2.29
N SER A 109 -13.86 -3.31 1.86
CA SER A 109 -14.08 -2.91 0.46
C SER A 109 -14.91 -1.63 0.35
N LEU A 110 -14.70 -0.90 -0.75
CA LEU A 110 -15.47 0.30 -1.12
C LEU A 110 -16.31 -0.02 -2.35
N ARG A 111 -17.61 0.25 -2.29
CA ARG A 111 -18.55 -0.02 -3.38
C ARG A 111 -19.12 1.26 -3.98
N LEU A 112 -19.44 1.17 -5.26
CA LEU A 112 -20.20 2.21 -5.95
C LEU A 112 -21.55 2.41 -5.23
N ARG A 113 -21.92 3.68 -4.98
CA ARG A 113 -23.12 4.13 -4.25
C ARG A 113 -23.08 3.93 -2.74
N ASP A 114 -22.01 3.43 -2.16
CA ASP A 114 -21.84 3.41 -0.71
C ASP A 114 -21.96 4.81 -0.12
N VAL A 115 -22.50 4.86 1.09
CA VAL A 115 -22.51 6.06 1.93
C VAL A 115 -21.55 5.83 3.07
N VAL A 116 -20.42 6.53 3.03
CA VAL A 116 -19.29 6.30 3.94
C VAL A 116 -18.97 7.55 4.73
N ARG A 117 -18.50 7.36 5.96
CA ARG A 117 -18.12 8.45 6.85
C ARG A 117 -16.70 8.90 6.56
N ILE A 118 -16.48 10.22 6.57
CA ILE A 118 -15.14 10.84 6.48
C ILE A 118 -14.60 11.05 7.88
N ASN A 119 -13.44 10.53 8.18
CA ASN A 119 -12.78 10.64 9.48
C ASN A 119 -13.72 10.22 10.62
N ASP A 120 -13.50 10.76 11.82
CA ASP A 120 -14.43 10.62 12.96
C ASP A 120 -15.54 11.69 12.96
N SER A 121 -15.73 12.40 11.84
CA SER A 121 -16.76 13.44 11.71
C SER A 121 -18.16 12.85 11.48
N GLU A 122 -19.19 13.66 11.65
CA GLU A 122 -20.57 13.30 11.29
C GLU A 122 -20.88 13.44 9.79
N LYS A 123 -19.85 13.77 8.97
CA LYS A 123 -20.01 13.93 7.53
C LYS A 123 -20.00 12.59 6.82
N PHE A 124 -21.01 12.36 6.01
CA PHE A 124 -21.14 11.21 5.15
C PHE A 124 -21.07 11.63 3.68
N ILE A 125 -20.42 10.82 2.88
CA ILE A 125 -20.35 11.02 1.45
C ILE A 125 -20.87 9.81 0.71
N LYS A 126 -21.51 10.05 -0.43
CA LYS A 126 -21.96 8.99 -1.33
C LYS A 126 -20.97 8.84 -2.48
N ILE A 127 -20.49 7.65 -2.69
CA ILE A 127 -19.59 7.30 -3.80
C ILE A 127 -20.39 7.27 -5.10
N LYS A 128 -20.19 8.29 -5.96
CA LYS A 128 -20.91 8.43 -7.24
C LYS A 128 -20.21 7.73 -8.38
N ASN A 129 -18.89 7.78 -8.38
CA ASN A 129 -18.02 7.18 -9.39
C ASN A 129 -16.94 6.39 -8.69
N LEU A 130 -16.62 5.20 -9.17
CA LEU A 130 -15.57 4.36 -8.61
C LEU A 130 -14.74 3.77 -9.74
N LYS A 131 -13.45 4.00 -9.67
CA LYS A 131 -12.47 3.45 -10.61
C LYS A 131 -11.34 2.79 -9.86
N THR A 132 -10.63 1.91 -10.52
CA THR A 132 -9.36 1.35 -10.04
C THR A 132 -8.32 1.37 -11.15
N ILE A 133 -7.06 1.08 -10.80
CA ILE A 133 -5.96 0.97 -11.76
C ILE A 133 -5.72 -0.50 -12.06
N TYR A 134 -5.93 -0.90 -13.29
CA TYR A 134 -5.64 -2.25 -13.76
C TYR A 134 -4.71 -2.20 -14.97
N GLN A 135 -3.56 -2.87 -14.89
CA GLN A 135 -2.52 -2.88 -15.94
C GLN A 135 -2.12 -1.47 -16.42
N GLY A 136 -1.99 -0.51 -15.50
CA GLY A 136 -1.62 0.87 -15.81
C GLY A 136 -2.75 1.72 -16.44
N ARG A 137 -3.99 1.21 -16.48
CA ARG A 137 -5.16 1.93 -17.00
C ARG A 137 -6.24 2.05 -15.93
N GLU A 138 -6.97 3.16 -15.97
CA GLU A 138 -8.14 3.35 -15.13
C GLU A 138 -9.35 2.61 -15.74
N ILE A 139 -10.00 1.82 -14.92
CA ILE A 139 -11.23 1.14 -15.27
C ILE A 139 -12.34 1.44 -14.27
N ASN A 140 -13.57 1.57 -14.74
CA ASN A 140 -14.73 1.66 -13.85
C ASN A 140 -15.02 0.30 -13.25
N VAL A 141 -15.33 0.29 -11.95
CA VAL A 141 -15.64 -0.92 -11.19
C VAL A 141 -16.79 -0.66 -10.23
N ASP A 142 -17.48 -1.72 -9.83
CA ASP A 142 -18.55 -1.64 -8.83
C ASP A 142 -18.01 -1.77 -7.40
N GLU A 143 -16.84 -2.38 -7.23
CA GLU A 143 -16.21 -2.62 -5.93
C GLU A 143 -14.68 -2.60 -6.05
N VAL A 144 -14.01 -2.06 -5.00
CA VAL A 144 -12.54 -2.10 -4.83
C VAL A 144 -12.25 -2.69 -3.46
N GLY A 145 -11.49 -3.77 -3.41
CA GLY A 145 -11.14 -4.50 -2.20
C GLY A 145 -9.89 -4.00 -1.49
N ALA A 146 -9.59 -4.65 -0.36
CA ALA A 146 -8.38 -4.38 0.40
C ALA A 146 -7.10 -4.55 -0.44
N ASN A 147 -6.11 -3.75 -0.15
CA ASN A 147 -4.81 -3.65 -0.84
C ASN A 147 -4.85 -3.01 -2.24
N ASP A 148 -6.02 -2.69 -2.78
CA ASP A 148 -6.15 -1.99 -4.05
C ASP A 148 -6.25 -0.46 -3.88
N ILE A 149 -6.20 0.25 -5.01
CA ILE A 149 -6.34 1.69 -5.10
C ILE A 149 -7.71 2.00 -5.70
N ALA A 150 -8.51 2.77 -4.98
CA ALA A 150 -9.76 3.33 -5.47
C ALA A 150 -9.56 4.78 -5.90
N ILE A 151 -10.14 5.16 -7.03
CA ILE A 151 -10.20 6.53 -7.52
C ILE A 151 -11.66 6.98 -7.47
N VAL A 152 -11.90 8.07 -6.74
CA VAL A 152 -13.23 8.66 -6.61
C VAL A 152 -13.18 10.10 -7.07
N GLU A 153 -14.16 10.52 -7.86
CA GLU A 153 -14.24 11.87 -8.44
C GLU A 153 -15.21 12.75 -7.64
N ASP A 154 -15.00 14.08 -7.75
CA ASP A 154 -15.90 15.14 -7.23
C ASP A 154 -16.14 15.10 -5.70
N MET A 155 -15.10 14.81 -4.93
CA MET A 155 -15.12 14.85 -3.47
C MET A 155 -14.51 16.17 -2.97
N GLU A 156 -15.28 17.25 -2.94
CA GLU A 156 -14.78 18.60 -2.65
C GLU A 156 -14.20 18.76 -1.25
N ASP A 157 -14.85 18.21 -0.24
CA ASP A 157 -14.47 18.34 1.19
C ASP A 157 -13.31 17.42 1.62
N PHE A 158 -12.72 16.66 0.69
CA PHE A 158 -11.73 15.64 0.99
C PHE A 158 -10.31 16.19 0.84
N ARG A 159 -9.44 15.94 1.81
CA ARG A 159 -8.04 16.39 1.84
C ARG A 159 -7.09 15.22 2.00
N ILE A 160 -5.87 15.37 1.51
CA ILE A 160 -4.80 14.39 1.77
C ILE A 160 -4.66 14.20 3.27
N GLY A 161 -4.59 12.94 3.70
CA GLY A 161 -4.59 12.55 5.10
C GLY A 161 -5.95 12.16 5.67
N ASP A 162 -7.05 12.44 4.98
CA ASP A 162 -8.38 11.97 5.39
C ASP A 162 -8.53 10.46 5.17
N TYR A 163 -9.47 9.86 5.87
CA TYR A 163 -9.80 8.46 5.72
C TYR A 163 -11.31 8.23 5.65
N LEU A 164 -11.70 7.12 5.04
CA LEU A 164 -13.07 6.63 4.97
C LEU A 164 -13.26 5.43 5.88
N GLY A 165 -14.35 5.42 6.63
CA GLY A 165 -14.71 4.33 7.52
C GLY A 165 -13.90 4.31 8.81
N THR A 166 -13.13 3.24 9.05
CA THR A 166 -12.30 3.06 10.25
C THR A 166 -10.93 3.69 10.06
N LYS A 167 -10.41 4.37 11.09
CA LYS A 167 -9.08 4.98 11.06
C LYS A 167 -7.99 3.91 10.86
N PRO A 168 -7.17 4.02 9.80
CA PRO A 168 -6.07 3.08 9.58
C PRO A 168 -4.97 3.24 10.65
N CYS A 169 -4.43 2.11 11.11
CA CYS A 169 -3.35 2.11 12.11
C CYS A 169 -2.02 2.71 11.58
N LEU A 170 -1.85 2.74 10.25
CA LEU A 170 -0.60 3.15 9.57
C LEU A 170 -0.37 4.67 9.49
N ILE A 171 -1.33 5.50 9.94
CA ILE A 171 -1.24 6.98 9.77
C ILE A 171 -0.62 7.65 11.01
N GLN A 172 0.23 6.97 11.74
CA GLN A 172 1.00 7.63 12.79
C GLN A 172 2.32 8.18 12.21
N GLY A 173 2.37 9.50 11.99
CA GLY A 173 3.63 10.20 11.84
C GLY A 173 4.14 10.49 10.43
N LEU A 174 3.28 10.63 9.41
CA LEU A 174 3.68 11.32 8.19
C LEU A 174 3.88 12.81 8.49
N SER A 175 5.04 13.17 9.05
CA SER A 175 5.43 14.57 9.15
C SER A 175 6.01 14.99 7.79
N HIS A 176 5.33 15.89 7.10
CA HIS A 176 5.91 16.53 5.94
C HIS A 176 7.17 17.30 6.37
N GLN A 177 8.28 17.08 5.68
CA GLN A 177 9.49 17.87 5.92
C GLN A 177 9.18 19.33 5.58
N HIS A 178 9.57 20.27 6.45
CA HIS A 178 9.42 21.68 6.15
C HIS A 178 10.22 22.04 4.88
N PRO A 179 9.62 22.76 3.91
CA PRO A 179 10.30 23.12 2.69
C PRO A 179 11.55 23.97 3.01
N ALA A 180 12.70 23.52 2.49
CA ALA A 180 13.97 24.21 2.68
C ALA A 180 14.08 25.53 1.87
N LEU A 181 13.32 25.63 0.78
CA LEU A 181 13.32 26.79 -0.10
C LEU A 181 11.92 27.41 -0.16
N LYS A 182 11.87 28.73 -0.13
CA LYS A 182 10.65 29.51 -0.29
C LYS A 182 10.83 30.50 -1.43
N SER A 183 9.81 30.66 -2.29
CA SER A 183 9.79 31.65 -3.36
C SER A 183 8.48 32.42 -3.33
N SER A 184 8.49 33.64 -3.85
CA SER A 184 7.28 34.44 -3.99
C SER A 184 6.81 34.42 -5.44
N VAL A 185 5.52 34.20 -5.65
CA VAL A 185 4.88 34.26 -6.97
C VAL A 185 4.09 35.55 -7.06
N ARG A 186 4.30 36.31 -8.15
CA ARG A 186 3.55 37.54 -8.42
C ARG A 186 2.96 37.44 -9.82
N PRO A 187 1.70 37.85 -10.00
CA PRO A 187 1.12 37.93 -11.35
C PRO A 187 1.77 39.08 -12.13
N ASP A 188 1.93 38.93 -13.45
CA ASP A 188 2.43 39.96 -14.32
C ASP A 188 1.42 41.15 -14.44
N ARG A 189 0.13 40.83 -14.35
CA ARG A 189 -0.96 41.82 -14.35
C ARG A 189 -1.78 41.65 -13.06
N SER A 190 -2.12 42.79 -12.45
CA SER A 190 -2.91 42.82 -11.21
C SER A 190 -4.29 42.15 -11.35
N GLU A 191 -4.87 42.14 -12.54
CA GLU A 191 -6.15 41.50 -12.88
C GLU A 191 -6.08 39.97 -12.80
N GLU A 192 -4.89 39.37 -12.88
CA GLU A 192 -4.67 37.90 -12.83
C GLU A 192 -4.42 37.41 -11.43
N ARG A 193 -4.42 38.27 -10.42
CA ARG A 193 -4.14 37.91 -9.03
C ARG A 193 -5.07 36.81 -8.52
N SER A 194 -6.35 36.86 -8.84
CA SER A 194 -7.34 35.83 -8.43
C SER A 194 -7.06 34.49 -9.07
N LYS A 195 -6.61 34.45 -10.32
CA LYS A 195 -6.22 33.21 -11.03
C LYS A 195 -5.00 32.57 -10.40
N VAL A 196 -3.97 33.39 -10.08
CA VAL A 196 -2.75 32.91 -9.43
C VAL A 196 -3.07 32.32 -8.04
N ILE A 197 -3.91 33.00 -7.26
CA ILE A 197 -4.33 32.49 -5.93
C ILE A 197 -5.11 31.18 -6.09
N SER A 198 -6.03 31.09 -7.04
CA SER A 198 -6.78 29.87 -7.32
C SER A 198 -5.85 28.71 -7.71
N ALA A 199 -4.90 28.95 -8.63
CA ALA A 199 -3.93 27.94 -9.05
C ALA A 199 -3.04 27.47 -7.89
N LEU A 200 -2.56 28.37 -7.04
CA LEU A 200 -1.78 28.01 -5.86
C LEU A 200 -2.59 27.21 -4.84
N ASN A 201 -3.88 27.54 -4.65
CA ASN A 201 -4.76 26.76 -3.79
C ASN A 201 -5.00 25.34 -4.35
N THR A 202 -5.14 25.21 -5.67
CA THR A 202 -5.26 23.89 -6.30
C THR A 202 -4.00 23.07 -6.08
N LEU A 203 -2.82 23.63 -6.32
CA LEU A 203 -1.54 22.95 -6.06
C LEU A 203 -1.37 22.57 -4.58
N TRP A 204 -1.78 23.44 -3.67
CA TRP A 204 -1.71 23.15 -2.22
C TRP A 204 -2.64 22.01 -1.77
N ILE A 205 -3.74 21.76 -2.49
CA ILE A 205 -4.64 20.63 -2.21
C ILE A 205 -4.08 19.32 -2.76
N GLU A 206 -3.28 19.40 -3.83
CA GLU A 206 -2.66 18.23 -4.49
C GLU A 206 -1.39 17.74 -3.80
N ASP A 207 -0.72 18.58 -3.00
CA ASP A 207 0.52 18.30 -2.27
C ASP A 207 0.24 18.01 -0.79
#